data_7e4f4a700412a3b4e8d84f2a2c305e90
#
_entry.id   7e4f4a700412a3b4e8d84f2a2c305e90
#
_cell.length_a   1.000
_cell.length_b   1.000
_cell.length_c   1.000
_cell.angle_alpha   90.00
_cell.angle_beta   90.00
_cell.angle_gamma   90.00
#
_symmetry.space_group_name_H-M   'P 1'
#
loop_
_entity.id
_entity.type
_entity.pdbx_description
1 polymer ?
#
loop_
_entity_poly.entity_id
_entity_poly.type
_entity_poly.pdbx_seq_one_letter_code
_entity_poly.pdbx_strand_id
1 'polypeptide(L)'
;MLLALQSQWLAILLAFQLSPAPPGGVSNLELKPETTRAFNQYVQLTEARINGEVSAPEKFLYVNGYPPERRSQALAALQRGDLLMERLQTTDRSGQTIVAPGALIHHWLGAVFVPGVTLQQTLTLVEDYNHHQDIYKPEVVRSRLLSRQDNDFQIFYRLRKKKIITVTLNTNHDVHYFPVDSKHWYSRSYSTRIAEVADADTPKEHEKPAGHDGGFLWRINSYWKFEEKDGGVYIECESISLTRDIPTGLGWLIKPFVTSIPKDSLQMTMGSTRTALTAGRNGNSKLEIGK
;
A
#
# COMPACT_ATOMS: atom_id res chain seq x y z
N MET A 1 18.63 1.66 35.77
CA MET A 1 17.38 1.10 35.20
C MET A 1 17.37 1.03 33.66
N LEU A 2 18.17 1.82 32.94
CA LEU A 2 18.28 1.79 31.48
C LEU A 2 19.12 0.65 30.91
N LEU A 3 20.10 0.13 31.65
CA LEU A 3 20.98 -0.96 31.21
C LEU A 3 20.33 -2.36 31.25
N ALA A 4 19.31 -2.57 32.07
CA ALA A 4 18.58 -3.83 32.15
C ALA A 4 17.58 -4.04 30.99
N LEU A 5 17.09 -2.95 30.37
CA LEU A 5 16.21 -2.99 29.22
C LEU A 5 16.95 -3.35 27.93
N GLN A 6 18.21 -2.92 27.77
CA GLN A 6 19.01 -3.24 26.58
C GLN A 6 19.37 -4.71 26.46
N SER A 7 19.56 -5.42 27.59
CA SER A 7 19.89 -6.84 27.60
C SER A 7 18.71 -7.74 27.19
N GLN A 8 17.49 -7.33 27.47
CA GLN A 8 16.29 -8.08 27.05
C GLN A 8 16.02 -7.99 25.55
N TRP A 9 16.38 -6.86 24.92
CA TRP A 9 16.22 -6.68 23.47
C TRP A 9 17.22 -7.49 22.66
N LEU A 10 18.43 -7.69 23.17
CA LEU A 10 19.44 -8.53 22.53
C LEU A 10 19.03 -10.01 22.55
N ALA A 11 18.39 -10.47 23.62
CA ALA A 11 17.89 -11.85 23.73
C ALA A 11 16.76 -12.15 22.75
N ILE A 12 15.91 -11.15 22.44
CA ILE A 12 14.82 -11.26 21.46
C ILE A 12 15.37 -11.31 20.03
N LEU A 13 16.42 -10.55 19.73
CA LEU A 13 17.10 -10.60 18.44
C LEU A 13 17.83 -11.94 18.21
N LEU A 14 18.43 -12.51 19.26
CA LEU A 14 19.06 -13.84 19.22
C LEU A 14 18.04 -14.95 19.02
N ALA A 15 16.85 -14.84 19.61
CA ALA A 15 15.78 -15.83 19.44
C ALA A 15 15.27 -15.93 17.98
N PHE A 16 15.37 -14.85 17.22
CA PHE A 16 15.04 -14.86 15.79
C PHE A 16 16.14 -15.52 14.93
N GLN A 17 17.38 -15.54 15.40
CA GLN A 17 18.52 -16.12 14.67
C GLN A 17 18.90 -17.54 15.14
N LEU A 18 18.50 -17.94 16.37
CA LEU A 18 18.99 -19.14 17.03
C LEU A 18 17.91 -20.18 17.35
N SER A 19 16.68 -20.04 16.85
CA SER A 19 15.75 -21.15 16.91
C SER A 19 16.23 -22.23 15.95
N PRO A 20 16.79 -23.36 16.44
CA PRO A 20 16.99 -24.52 15.58
C PRO A 20 15.60 -24.89 15.05
N ALA A 21 15.47 -25.07 13.74
CA ALA A 21 14.27 -25.62 13.16
C ALA A 21 13.94 -26.93 13.91
N PRO A 22 12.68 -27.12 14.32
CA PRO A 22 12.33 -28.39 14.95
C PRO A 22 12.68 -29.53 13.99
N PRO A 23 13.27 -30.63 14.44
CA PRO A 23 13.55 -31.77 13.60
C PRO A 23 12.23 -32.39 13.15
N GLY A 24 11.92 -32.25 11.88
CA GLY A 24 10.73 -32.83 11.27
C GLY A 24 9.79 -31.79 10.67
N GLY A 25 9.97 -31.53 9.40
CA GLY A 25 9.05 -30.78 8.56
C GLY A 25 9.53 -29.35 8.31
N VAL A 26 10.22 -29.15 7.20
CA VAL A 26 10.30 -27.85 6.54
C VAL A 26 8.84 -27.50 6.21
N SER A 27 8.19 -26.69 7.07
CA SER A 27 6.89 -26.13 6.71
C SER A 27 7.15 -25.27 5.50
N ASN A 28 6.78 -25.75 4.31
CA ASN A 28 6.78 -24.95 3.11
C ASN A 28 6.03 -23.66 3.45
N LEU A 29 6.76 -22.55 3.50
CA LEU A 29 6.21 -21.21 3.71
C LEU A 29 5.47 -20.74 2.44
N GLU A 30 5.18 -21.69 1.56
CA GLU A 30 4.50 -21.46 0.30
C GLU A 30 3.05 -21.02 0.54
N LEU A 31 2.63 -20.04 -0.23
CA LEU A 31 1.27 -19.52 -0.22
C LEU A 31 0.30 -20.64 -0.63
N LYS A 32 -0.48 -21.14 0.33
CA LYS A 32 -1.38 -22.28 0.13
C LYS A 32 -2.53 -21.94 -0.83
N PRO A 33 -3.03 -22.91 -1.60
CA PRO A 33 -4.16 -22.69 -2.51
C PRO A 33 -5.42 -22.16 -1.82
N GLU A 34 -5.73 -22.62 -0.61
CA GLU A 34 -6.89 -22.14 0.17
C GLU A 34 -6.71 -20.69 0.61
N THR A 35 -5.49 -20.27 0.99
CA THR A 35 -5.17 -18.89 1.34
C THR A 35 -5.33 -17.98 0.12
N THR A 36 -4.84 -18.43 -1.04
CA THR A 36 -4.98 -17.70 -2.30
C THR A 36 -6.44 -17.57 -2.69
N ARG A 37 -7.26 -18.62 -2.56
CA ARG A 37 -8.71 -18.56 -2.85
C ARG A 37 -9.42 -17.56 -1.95
N ALA A 38 -9.15 -17.57 -0.65
CA ALA A 38 -9.76 -16.64 0.31
C ALA A 38 -9.39 -15.19 -0.02
N PHE A 39 -8.11 -14.92 -0.33
CA PHE A 39 -7.66 -13.59 -0.73
C PHE A 39 -8.33 -13.14 -2.03
N ASN A 40 -8.39 -13.99 -3.05
CA ASN A 40 -9.04 -13.68 -4.33
C ASN A 40 -10.53 -13.39 -4.16
N GLN A 41 -11.23 -14.16 -3.31
CA GLN A 41 -12.63 -13.89 -2.96
C GLN A 41 -12.80 -12.51 -2.30
N TYR A 42 -11.92 -12.19 -1.35
CA TYR A 42 -11.91 -10.89 -0.68
C TYR A 42 -11.73 -9.74 -1.69
N VAL A 43 -10.74 -9.87 -2.56
CA VAL A 43 -10.46 -8.90 -3.64
C VAL A 43 -11.64 -8.75 -4.57
N GLN A 44 -12.21 -9.85 -5.06
CA GLN A 44 -13.35 -9.84 -5.98
C GLN A 44 -14.57 -9.10 -5.40
N LEU A 45 -14.90 -9.32 -4.13
CA LEU A 45 -16.01 -8.64 -3.47
C LEU A 45 -15.72 -7.16 -3.24
N THR A 46 -14.47 -6.81 -2.89
CA THR A 46 -14.05 -5.41 -2.77
C THR A 46 -14.14 -4.70 -4.12
N GLU A 47 -13.66 -5.33 -5.18
CA GLU A 47 -13.72 -4.75 -6.54
C GLU A 47 -15.16 -4.59 -7.05
N ALA A 48 -16.07 -5.48 -6.68
CA ALA A 48 -17.49 -5.31 -7.00
C ALA A 48 -18.07 -4.04 -6.37
N ARG A 49 -17.69 -3.72 -5.12
CA ARG A 49 -18.06 -2.46 -4.46
C ARG A 49 -17.43 -1.27 -5.17
N ILE A 50 -16.11 -1.30 -5.41
CA ILE A 50 -15.36 -0.23 -6.10
C ILE A 50 -15.97 0.05 -7.48
N ASN A 51 -16.33 -0.98 -8.24
CA ASN A 51 -16.98 -0.83 -9.55
C ASN A 51 -18.32 -0.10 -9.44
N GLY A 52 -19.10 -0.39 -8.39
CA GLY A 52 -20.33 0.33 -8.11
C GLY A 52 -20.10 1.82 -7.79
N GLU A 53 -19.04 2.14 -7.04
CA GLU A 53 -18.65 3.51 -6.72
C GLU A 53 -18.17 4.27 -7.96
N VAL A 54 -17.28 3.68 -8.75
CA VAL A 54 -16.74 4.30 -9.98
C VAL A 54 -17.81 4.53 -11.04
N SER A 55 -18.86 3.70 -11.08
CA SER A 55 -19.97 3.83 -12.02
C SER A 55 -20.99 4.90 -11.64
N ALA A 56 -20.86 5.51 -10.46
CA ALA A 56 -21.79 6.51 -9.91
C ALA A 56 -21.00 7.74 -9.46
N PRO A 57 -20.96 8.84 -10.27
CA PRO A 57 -20.12 10.01 -9.97
C PRO A 57 -20.35 10.58 -8.57
N GLU A 58 -21.60 10.57 -8.08
CA GLU A 58 -21.94 11.05 -6.73
C GLU A 58 -21.39 10.14 -5.59
N LYS A 59 -20.95 8.91 -5.91
CA LYS A 59 -20.37 7.93 -4.99
C LYS A 59 -18.92 7.60 -5.31
N PHE A 60 -18.32 8.31 -6.26
CA PHE A 60 -17.01 7.98 -6.81
C PHE A 60 -15.94 7.77 -5.73
N LEU A 61 -15.83 8.69 -4.79
CA LEU A 61 -14.97 8.52 -3.63
C LEU A 61 -15.66 7.66 -2.56
N TYR A 62 -14.91 6.84 -1.86
CA TYR A 62 -15.42 6.04 -0.75
C TYR A 62 -16.09 6.90 0.32
N VAL A 63 -15.49 8.05 0.64
CA VAL A 63 -16.04 9.01 1.62
C VAL A 63 -17.41 9.55 1.22
N ASN A 64 -17.76 9.55 -0.06
CA ASN A 64 -19.09 9.97 -0.53
C ASN A 64 -20.20 9.00 -0.11
N GLY A 65 -19.85 7.74 0.18
CA GLY A 65 -20.75 6.73 0.74
C GLY A 65 -21.02 6.86 2.24
N TYR A 66 -20.36 7.78 2.96
CA TYR A 66 -20.61 7.99 4.37
C TYR A 66 -21.98 8.61 4.63
N PRO A 67 -22.55 8.40 5.84
CA PRO A 67 -23.71 9.18 6.29
C PRO A 67 -23.46 10.69 6.16
N PRO A 68 -24.48 11.52 5.86
CA PRO A 68 -24.30 12.92 5.47
C PRO A 68 -23.41 13.74 6.40
N GLU A 69 -23.59 13.62 7.71
CA GLU A 69 -22.81 14.35 8.70
C GLU A 69 -21.32 13.91 8.70
N ARG A 70 -21.05 12.59 8.73
CA ARG A 70 -19.70 12.03 8.66
C ARG A 70 -19.00 12.42 7.36
N ARG A 71 -19.72 12.38 6.23
CA ARG A 71 -19.20 12.80 4.92
C ARG A 71 -18.78 14.26 4.93
N SER A 72 -19.65 15.15 5.43
CA SER A 72 -19.35 16.59 5.55
C SER A 72 -18.10 16.83 6.39
N GLN A 73 -17.99 16.17 7.54
CA GLN A 73 -16.84 16.27 8.44
C GLN A 73 -15.56 15.76 7.76
N ALA A 74 -15.62 14.62 7.06
CA ALA A 74 -14.48 14.03 6.37
C ALA A 74 -13.98 14.93 5.24
N LEU A 75 -14.87 15.44 4.37
CA LEU A 75 -14.51 16.34 3.28
C LEU A 75 -13.93 17.67 3.82
N ALA A 76 -14.54 18.24 4.86
CA ALA A 76 -14.00 19.44 5.50
C ALA A 76 -12.62 19.21 6.11
N ALA A 77 -12.36 18.05 6.72
CA ALA A 77 -11.05 17.68 7.24
C ALA A 77 -10.01 17.57 6.11
N LEU A 78 -10.34 16.87 5.01
CA LEU A 78 -9.48 16.77 3.84
C LEU A 78 -9.13 18.15 3.26
N GLN A 79 -10.12 19.05 3.13
CA GLN A 79 -9.91 20.42 2.63
C GLN A 79 -9.04 21.28 3.54
N ARG A 80 -9.04 21.04 4.86
CA ARG A 80 -8.10 21.67 5.80
C ARG A 80 -6.68 21.10 5.72
N GLY A 81 -6.47 20.03 4.95
CA GLY A 81 -5.18 19.38 4.77
C GLY A 81 -4.95 18.19 5.70
N ASP A 82 -5.98 17.72 6.40
CA ASP A 82 -5.89 16.48 7.17
C ASP A 82 -5.73 15.29 6.21
N LEU A 83 -5.15 14.21 6.69
CA LEU A 83 -5.06 12.94 5.98
C LEU A 83 -6.04 11.96 6.62
N LEU A 84 -6.98 11.45 5.85
CA LEU A 84 -7.91 10.43 6.30
C LEU A 84 -7.24 9.05 6.18
N MET A 85 -7.31 8.25 7.24
CA MET A 85 -6.89 6.86 7.24
C MET A 85 -7.98 6.01 7.88
N GLU A 86 -8.47 5.01 7.16
CA GLU A 86 -9.51 4.10 7.64
C GLU A 86 -9.14 2.64 7.40
N ARG A 87 -9.33 1.80 8.40
CA ARG A 87 -9.24 0.35 8.22
C ARG A 87 -10.55 -0.16 7.65
N LEU A 88 -10.49 -0.82 6.52
CA LEU A 88 -11.64 -1.44 5.87
C LEU A 88 -11.69 -2.94 6.14
N GLN A 89 -12.85 -3.51 5.91
CA GLN A 89 -13.09 -4.94 5.96
C GLN A 89 -14.16 -5.32 4.95
N THR A 90 -13.86 -6.30 4.11
CA THR A 90 -14.83 -6.89 3.20
C THR A 90 -15.35 -8.19 3.80
N THR A 91 -16.65 -8.35 3.80
CA THR A 91 -17.35 -9.56 4.24
C THR A 91 -17.83 -10.37 3.05
N ASP A 92 -18.12 -11.64 3.25
CA ASP A 92 -18.79 -12.46 2.25
C ASP A 92 -20.27 -12.06 2.08
N ARG A 93 -20.98 -12.74 1.17
CA ARG A 93 -22.40 -12.45 0.90
C ARG A 93 -23.34 -12.71 2.09
N SER A 94 -22.89 -13.47 3.08
CA SER A 94 -23.63 -13.71 4.34
C SER A 94 -23.28 -12.72 5.44
N GLY A 95 -22.38 -11.75 5.18
CA GLY A 95 -21.90 -10.77 6.15
C GLY A 95 -20.78 -11.28 7.06
N GLN A 96 -20.22 -12.47 6.77
CA GLN A 96 -19.16 -13.04 7.59
C GLN A 96 -17.78 -12.57 7.13
N THR A 97 -16.84 -12.46 8.09
CA THR A 97 -15.46 -12.12 7.81
C THR A 97 -14.80 -13.23 6.98
N ILE A 98 -14.16 -12.84 5.88
CA ILE A 98 -13.35 -13.76 5.07
C ILE A 98 -11.99 -13.93 5.74
N VAL A 99 -11.69 -15.14 6.17
CA VAL A 99 -10.43 -15.51 6.81
C VAL A 99 -9.53 -16.22 5.80
N ALA A 100 -8.30 -15.74 5.66
CA ALA A 100 -7.27 -16.38 4.84
C ALA A 100 -6.44 -17.32 5.73
N PRO A 101 -6.52 -18.66 5.55
CA PRO A 101 -5.80 -19.62 6.42
C PRO A 101 -4.30 -19.40 6.41
N GLY A 102 -3.67 -19.24 7.60
CA GLY A 102 -2.24 -19.02 7.75
C GLY A 102 -1.74 -17.64 7.27
N ALA A 103 -2.65 -16.69 7.06
CA ALA A 103 -2.34 -15.36 6.56
C ALA A 103 -3.19 -14.27 7.20
N LEU A 104 -2.74 -13.02 7.05
CA LEU A 104 -3.46 -11.81 7.44
C LEU A 104 -3.78 -10.98 6.21
N ILE A 105 -5.05 -10.62 6.05
CA ILE A 105 -5.47 -9.62 5.06
C ILE A 105 -5.46 -8.26 5.75
N HIS A 106 -4.72 -7.32 5.18
CA HIS A 106 -4.69 -5.93 5.61
C HIS A 106 -5.39 -5.10 4.55
N HIS A 107 -6.37 -4.32 4.97
CA HIS A 107 -7.19 -3.50 4.08
C HIS A 107 -7.31 -2.09 4.65
N TRP A 108 -6.76 -1.11 3.95
CA TRP A 108 -6.72 0.28 4.39
C TRP A 108 -7.11 1.22 3.27
N LEU A 109 -7.83 2.27 3.63
CA LEU A 109 -8.12 3.44 2.81
C LEU A 109 -7.30 4.62 3.33
N GLY A 110 -6.66 5.35 2.41
CA GLY A 110 -6.06 6.65 2.65
C GLY A 110 -6.68 7.68 1.71
N ALA A 111 -6.94 8.90 2.19
CA ALA A 111 -7.39 9.99 1.36
C ALA A 111 -6.73 11.31 1.71
N VAL A 112 -6.49 12.15 0.71
CA VAL A 112 -5.99 13.52 0.82
C VAL A 112 -6.71 14.43 -0.16
N PHE A 113 -6.73 15.74 0.14
CA PHE A 113 -7.08 16.78 -0.83
C PHE A 113 -5.86 17.63 -1.13
N VAL A 114 -5.65 17.97 -2.40
CA VAL A 114 -4.55 18.82 -2.84
C VAL A 114 -5.14 20.04 -3.56
N PRO A 115 -5.18 21.20 -2.89
CA PRO A 115 -5.75 22.40 -3.47
C PRO A 115 -4.87 22.99 -4.58
N GLY A 116 -5.49 23.56 -5.61
CA GLY A 116 -4.83 24.30 -6.68
C GLY A 116 -4.02 23.45 -7.65
N VAL A 117 -4.26 22.13 -7.69
CA VAL A 117 -3.71 21.23 -8.72
C VAL A 117 -4.84 20.71 -9.60
N THR A 118 -4.49 20.32 -10.82
CA THR A 118 -5.42 19.71 -11.78
C THR A 118 -5.30 18.20 -11.76
N LEU A 119 -6.32 17.52 -12.27
CA LEU A 119 -6.28 16.07 -12.48
C LEU A 119 -5.10 15.66 -13.37
N GLN A 120 -4.83 16.43 -14.45
CA GLN A 120 -3.71 16.13 -15.35
C GLN A 120 -2.35 16.22 -14.64
N GLN A 121 -2.13 17.23 -13.79
CA GLN A 121 -0.90 17.34 -12.99
C GLN A 121 -0.75 16.16 -12.01
N THR A 122 -1.87 15.74 -11.43
CA THR A 122 -1.88 14.58 -10.52
C THR A 122 -1.53 13.30 -11.25
N LEU A 123 -2.15 13.03 -12.40
CA LEU A 123 -1.86 11.85 -13.22
C LEU A 123 -0.41 11.85 -13.70
N THR A 124 0.11 12.99 -14.16
CA THR A 124 1.52 13.12 -14.57
C THR A 124 2.47 12.68 -13.45
N LEU A 125 2.20 13.07 -12.21
CA LEU A 125 3.05 12.69 -11.07
C LEU A 125 2.94 11.20 -10.74
N VAL A 126 1.72 10.65 -10.68
CA VAL A 126 1.52 9.26 -10.26
C VAL A 126 1.83 8.23 -11.35
N GLU A 127 1.91 8.65 -12.62
CA GLU A 127 2.37 7.82 -13.74
C GLU A 127 3.89 7.87 -13.95
N ASP A 128 4.60 8.78 -13.28
CA ASP A 128 6.05 8.91 -13.40
C ASP A 128 6.80 7.89 -12.55
N TYR A 129 6.60 6.63 -12.88
CA TYR A 129 7.15 5.49 -12.15
C TYR A 129 8.69 5.47 -12.08
N ASN A 130 9.39 6.18 -12.95
CA ASN A 130 10.84 6.26 -12.90
C ASN A 130 11.36 7.15 -11.76
N HIS A 131 10.51 8.03 -11.21
CA HIS A 131 10.85 8.97 -10.14
C HIS A 131 10.13 8.70 -8.81
N HIS A 132 9.34 7.64 -8.70
CA HIS A 132 8.67 7.30 -7.44
C HIS A 132 9.65 7.07 -6.27
N GLN A 133 10.86 6.62 -6.54
CA GLN A 133 11.93 6.52 -5.54
C GLN A 133 12.32 7.87 -4.95
N ASP A 134 12.09 8.98 -5.65
CA ASP A 134 12.35 10.33 -5.17
C ASP A 134 11.21 10.91 -4.35
N ILE A 135 9.98 10.47 -4.66
CA ILE A 135 8.74 10.91 -4.01
C ILE A 135 8.46 10.11 -2.74
N TYR A 136 8.57 8.78 -2.80
CA TYR A 136 8.15 7.85 -1.75
C TYR A 136 9.29 7.35 -0.86
N LYS A 137 10.31 8.21 -0.63
CA LYS A 137 11.36 7.96 0.37
C LYS A 137 10.78 7.85 1.77
N PRO A 138 11.37 7.03 2.64
CA PRO A 138 12.50 6.10 2.43
C PRO A 138 12.06 4.68 2.00
N GLU A 139 10.77 4.45 1.76
CA GLU A 139 10.24 3.10 1.55
C GLU A 139 10.45 2.57 0.13
N VAL A 140 10.35 3.44 -0.87
CA VAL A 140 10.69 3.09 -2.26
C VAL A 140 12.15 3.44 -2.50
N VAL A 141 13.01 2.41 -2.55
CA VAL A 141 14.47 2.56 -2.75
C VAL A 141 14.82 2.66 -4.22
N ARG A 142 14.05 1.98 -5.06
CA ARG A 142 14.17 2.01 -6.53
C ARG A 142 12.80 1.81 -7.14
N SER A 143 12.54 2.55 -8.20
CA SER A 143 11.34 2.39 -9.02
C SER A 143 11.70 2.45 -10.49
N ARG A 144 10.96 1.74 -11.32
CA ARG A 144 11.14 1.76 -12.78
C ARG A 144 9.85 1.43 -13.49
N LEU A 145 9.60 2.14 -14.57
CA LEU A 145 8.70 1.73 -15.61
C LEU A 145 9.38 0.61 -16.43
N LEU A 146 8.75 -0.56 -16.51
CA LEU A 146 9.25 -1.68 -17.31
C LEU A 146 8.66 -1.64 -18.73
N SER A 147 7.35 -1.40 -18.83
CA SER A 147 6.67 -1.20 -20.12
C SER A 147 5.43 -0.32 -19.92
N ARG A 148 5.04 0.37 -21.01
CA ARG A 148 3.79 1.12 -21.11
C ARG A 148 3.14 0.88 -22.46
N GLN A 149 1.85 0.57 -22.45
CA GLN A 149 1.01 0.54 -23.62
C GLN A 149 -0.28 1.29 -23.28
N ASP A 150 -0.46 2.48 -23.84
CA ASP A 150 -1.57 3.37 -23.52
C ASP A 150 -1.71 3.63 -22.00
N ASN A 151 -2.75 3.09 -21.37
CA ASN A 151 -3.05 3.19 -19.95
C ASN A 151 -2.59 1.96 -19.14
N ASP A 152 -1.90 1.02 -19.77
CA ASP A 152 -1.32 -0.16 -19.15
C ASP A 152 0.16 0.04 -18.86
N PHE A 153 0.55 -0.21 -17.61
CA PHE A 153 1.93 -0.06 -17.15
C PHE A 153 2.38 -1.34 -16.47
N GLN A 154 3.58 -1.77 -16.79
CA GLN A 154 4.30 -2.74 -15.98
C GLN A 154 5.41 -2.03 -15.24
N ILE A 155 5.46 -2.19 -13.93
CA ILE A 155 6.36 -1.43 -13.08
C ILE A 155 7.12 -2.34 -12.12
N PHE A 156 8.27 -1.85 -11.71
CA PHE A 156 9.12 -2.47 -10.70
C PHE A 156 9.33 -1.52 -9.53
N TYR A 157 9.22 -2.06 -8.32
CA TYR A 157 9.68 -1.39 -7.11
C TYR A 157 10.65 -2.25 -6.33
N ARG A 158 11.67 -1.61 -5.77
CA ARG A 158 12.42 -2.12 -4.64
C ARG A 158 11.93 -1.38 -3.39
N LEU A 159 11.26 -2.11 -2.53
CA LEU A 159 10.72 -1.61 -1.28
C LEU A 159 11.63 -1.95 -0.12
N ARG A 160 11.81 -1.03 0.82
CA ARG A 160 12.53 -1.26 2.06
C ARG A 160 11.70 -0.79 3.24
N LYS A 161 11.43 -1.71 4.15
CA LYS A 161 10.71 -1.41 5.38
C LYS A 161 11.61 -1.68 6.57
N LYS A 162 11.83 -0.65 7.38
CA LYS A 162 12.61 -0.72 8.61
C LYS A 162 11.69 -0.48 9.80
N LYS A 163 11.52 -1.49 10.64
CA LYS A 163 10.83 -1.42 11.93
C LYS A 163 11.74 -2.08 12.99
N ILE A 164 11.39 -3.28 13.48
CA ILE A 164 12.26 -4.07 14.37
C ILE A 164 13.38 -4.70 13.54
N ILE A 165 13.06 -5.19 12.36
CA ILE A 165 14.00 -5.70 11.36
C ILE A 165 13.87 -4.87 10.08
N THR A 166 14.87 -4.99 9.21
CA THR A 166 14.80 -4.43 7.86
C THR A 166 14.42 -5.51 6.88
N VAL A 167 13.36 -5.27 6.10
CA VAL A 167 12.91 -6.15 5.01
C VAL A 167 13.05 -5.40 3.72
N THR A 168 13.71 -6.03 2.73
CA THR A 168 13.81 -5.51 1.37
C THR A 168 13.06 -6.45 0.43
N LEU A 169 12.19 -5.89 -0.40
CA LEU A 169 11.37 -6.63 -1.35
C LEU A 169 11.57 -6.07 -2.76
N ASN A 170 11.74 -6.94 -3.75
CA ASN A 170 11.57 -6.61 -5.15
C ASN A 170 10.15 -6.99 -5.57
N THR A 171 9.41 -6.05 -6.16
CA THR A 171 8.03 -6.26 -6.56
C THR A 171 7.79 -5.81 -7.99
N ASN A 172 7.03 -6.61 -8.75
CA ASN A 172 6.53 -6.24 -10.07
C ASN A 172 5.02 -6.07 -9.97
N HIS A 173 4.49 -5.09 -10.72
CA HIS A 173 3.05 -4.82 -10.76
C HIS A 173 2.59 -4.58 -12.18
N ASP A 174 1.36 -5.03 -12.47
CA ASP A 174 0.57 -4.56 -13.60
C ASP A 174 -0.39 -3.49 -13.09
N VAL A 175 -0.39 -2.35 -13.75
CA VAL A 175 -1.24 -1.19 -13.41
C VAL A 175 -2.03 -0.77 -14.63
N HIS A 176 -3.32 -0.53 -14.43
CA HIS A 176 -4.19 0.02 -15.48
C HIS A 176 -4.92 1.25 -14.99
N TYR A 177 -4.92 2.30 -15.81
CA TYR A 177 -5.65 3.55 -15.56
C TYR A 177 -6.90 3.61 -16.43
N PHE A 178 -8.04 3.96 -15.82
CA PHE A 178 -9.34 4.09 -16.45
C PHE A 178 -9.79 5.54 -16.40
N PRO A 179 -9.91 6.24 -17.56
CA PRO A 179 -10.63 7.49 -17.61
C PRO A 179 -12.12 7.21 -17.41
N VAL A 180 -12.73 7.81 -16.38
CA VAL A 180 -14.17 7.70 -16.14
C VAL A 180 -14.88 8.85 -16.86
N ASP A 181 -14.42 10.08 -16.63
CA ASP A 181 -14.83 11.30 -17.34
C ASP A 181 -13.73 12.37 -17.26
N SER A 182 -14.05 13.61 -17.59
CA SER A 182 -13.07 14.72 -17.59
C SER A 182 -12.56 15.11 -16.21
N LYS A 183 -13.21 14.66 -15.12
CA LYS A 183 -12.88 14.99 -13.72
C LYS A 183 -12.56 13.77 -12.85
N HIS A 184 -12.81 12.56 -13.34
CA HIS A 184 -12.67 11.33 -12.59
C HIS A 184 -11.77 10.34 -13.31
N TRP A 185 -10.73 9.88 -12.63
CA TRP A 185 -9.88 8.77 -13.05
C TRP A 185 -9.73 7.76 -11.95
N TYR A 186 -9.58 6.52 -12.34
CA TYR A 186 -9.43 5.38 -11.47
C TYR A 186 -8.26 4.51 -11.93
N SER A 187 -7.52 3.89 -11.03
CA SER A 187 -6.51 2.91 -11.40
C SER A 187 -6.54 1.67 -10.52
N ARG A 188 -6.10 0.55 -11.10
CA ARG A 188 -5.87 -0.72 -10.41
C ARG A 188 -4.41 -1.11 -10.58
N SER A 189 -3.83 -1.58 -9.49
CA SER A 189 -2.47 -2.13 -9.47
C SER A 189 -2.48 -3.47 -8.77
N TYR A 190 -1.94 -4.49 -9.44
CA TYR A 190 -1.81 -5.84 -8.90
C TYR A 190 -0.35 -6.25 -8.87
N SER A 191 0.13 -6.73 -7.72
CA SER A 191 1.44 -7.35 -7.69
C SER A 191 1.44 -8.65 -8.48
N THR A 192 2.29 -8.74 -9.48
CA THR A 192 2.48 -9.96 -10.30
C THR A 192 3.61 -10.83 -9.76
N ARG A 193 4.59 -10.20 -9.09
CA ARG A 193 5.71 -10.87 -8.44
C ARG A 193 6.14 -10.10 -7.20
N ILE A 194 6.43 -10.82 -6.13
CA ILE A 194 7.06 -10.29 -4.93
C ILE A 194 8.16 -11.26 -4.52
N ALA A 195 9.38 -10.77 -4.30
CA ALA A 195 10.52 -11.54 -3.83
C ALA A 195 11.22 -10.80 -2.69
N GLU A 196 11.48 -11.50 -1.59
CA GLU A 196 12.31 -10.99 -0.50
C GLU A 196 13.77 -11.04 -0.88
N VAL A 197 14.52 -9.97 -0.59
CA VAL A 197 15.94 -9.84 -0.89
C VAL A 197 16.75 -10.11 0.38
N ALA A 198 17.58 -11.13 0.34
CA ALA A 198 18.58 -11.40 1.36
C ALA A 198 19.85 -10.60 1.09
N ASP A 199 20.58 -10.26 2.16
CA ASP A 199 21.87 -9.55 2.11
C ASP A 199 21.83 -8.29 1.25
N ALA A 200 20.71 -7.56 1.26
CA ALA A 200 20.45 -6.38 0.44
C ALA A 200 21.60 -5.36 0.56
N ASP A 201 22.02 -4.80 -0.59
CA ASP A 201 23.12 -3.83 -0.75
C ASP A 201 24.51 -4.39 -0.40
N THR A 202 24.67 -5.71 -0.40
CA THR A 202 25.98 -6.36 -0.23
C THR A 202 26.36 -7.15 -1.50
N PRO A 203 27.62 -7.58 -1.65
CA PRO A 203 28.04 -8.48 -2.74
C PRO A 203 27.35 -9.85 -2.74
N LYS A 204 26.71 -10.24 -1.63
CA LYS A 204 25.98 -11.51 -1.47
C LYS A 204 24.46 -11.35 -1.70
N GLU A 205 24.03 -10.18 -2.15
CA GLU A 205 22.61 -9.91 -2.38
C GLU A 205 22.01 -10.92 -3.36
N HIS A 206 20.88 -11.49 -2.95
CA HIS A 206 20.11 -12.39 -3.80
C HIS A 206 18.62 -12.37 -3.38
N GLU A 207 17.74 -12.69 -4.34
CA GLU A 207 16.34 -12.93 -4.04
C GLU A 207 16.16 -14.32 -3.44
N LYS A 208 15.41 -14.41 -2.35
CA LYS A 208 15.06 -15.70 -1.75
C LYS A 208 14.14 -16.48 -2.69
N PRO A 209 14.31 -17.80 -2.81
CA PRO A 209 13.38 -18.66 -3.54
C PRO A 209 11.97 -18.56 -2.97
N ALA A 210 10.96 -18.74 -3.82
CA ALA A 210 9.56 -18.83 -3.39
C ALA A 210 9.40 -19.93 -2.32
N GLY A 211 8.62 -19.66 -1.29
CA GLY A 211 8.43 -20.55 -0.15
C GLY A 211 9.57 -20.55 0.89
N HIS A 212 10.67 -19.82 0.65
CA HIS A 212 11.80 -19.66 1.58
C HIS A 212 11.91 -18.21 2.09
N ASP A 213 10.93 -17.36 1.78
CA ASP A 213 10.84 -16.00 2.29
C ASP A 213 10.23 -15.95 3.71
N GLY A 214 10.25 -14.78 4.34
CA GLY A 214 9.65 -14.55 5.66
C GLY A 214 8.12 -14.40 5.64
N GLY A 215 7.50 -14.33 4.46
CA GLY A 215 6.07 -14.06 4.31
C GLY A 215 5.66 -12.65 4.70
N PHE A 216 6.59 -11.69 4.64
CA PHE A 216 6.32 -10.29 5.02
C PHE A 216 5.34 -9.60 4.06
N LEU A 217 5.30 -10.02 2.80
CA LEU A 217 4.31 -9.60 1.83
C LEU A 217 4.22 -10.66 0.73
N TRP A 218 3.03 -11.24 0.53
CA TRP A 218 2.79 -12.22 -0.52
C TRP A 218 2.02 -11.64 -1.70
N ARG A 219 1.09 -10.69 -1.42
CA ARG A 219 0.28 -9.98 -2.43
C ARG A 219 0.04 -8.56 -1.97
N ILE A 220 -0.06 -7.65 -2.92
CA ILE A 220 -0.56 -6.30 -2.68
C ILE A 220 -1.32 -5.83 -3.93
N ASN A 221 -2.53 -5.36 -3.71
CA ASN A 221 -3.36 -4.69 -4.70
C ASN A 221 -3.64 -3.29 -4.21
N SER A 222 -3.66 -2.32 -5.10
CA SER A 222 -4.06 -0.95 -4.76
C SER A 222 -4.98 -0.36 -5.83
N TYR A 223 -5.89 0.46 -5.37
CA TYR A 223 -6.95 1.08 -6.15
C TYR A 223 -6.92 2.56 -5.87
N TRP A 224 -6.59 3.36 -6.87
CA TRP A 224 -6.52 4.80 -6.73
C TRP A 224 -7.71 5.45 -7.41
N LYS A 225 -8.27 6.49 -6.79
CA LYS A 225 -9.31 7.32 -7.35
C LYS A 225 -8.88 8.78 -7.28
N PHE A 226 -9.12 9.51 -8.34
CA PHE A 226 -8.76 10.91 -8.50
C PHE A 226 -9.99 11.67 -8.94
N GLU A 227 -10.45 12.65 -8.14
CA GLU A 227 -11.59 13.52 -8.45
C GLU A 227 -11.16 14.97 -8.44
N GLU A 228 -11.23 15.66 -9.61
CA GLU A 228 -11.00 17.09 -9.68
C GLU A 228 -12.27 17.84 -9.29
N LYS A 229 -12.24 18.51 -8.15
CA LYS A 229 -13.37 19.21 -7.55
C LYS A 229 -12.90 20.24 -6.52
N ASP A 230 -13.74 21.22 -6.20
CA ASP A 230 -13.50 22.22 -5.15
C ASP A 230 -12.18 22.98 -5.30
N GLY A 231 -11.73 23.20 -6.55
CA GLY A 231 -10.49 23.91 -6.85
C GLY A 231 -9.21 23.12 -6.55
N GLY A 232 -9.27 21.80 -6.61
CA GLY A 232 -8.14 20.91 -6.42
C GLY A 232 -8.49 19.47 -6.78
N VAL A 233 -7.71 18.50 -6.29
CA VAL A 233 -7.94 17.08 -6.54
C VAL A 233 -8.04 16.34 -5.21
N TYR A 234 -9.13 15.59 -5.04
CA TYR A 234 -9.26 14.55 -4.04
C TYR A 234 -8.59 13.28 -4.56
N ILE A 235 -7.75 12.69 -3.73
CA ILE A 235 -7.02 11.47 -4.05
C ILE A 235 -7.33 10.45 -2.97
N GLU A 236 -7.89 9.32 -3.35
CA GLU A 236 -8.06 8.14 -2.50
C GLU A 236 -7.18 7.00 -2.98
N CYS A 237 -6.59 6.26 -2.05
CA CYS A 237 -5.94 4.99 -2.31
C CYS A 237 -6.47 3.93 -1.34
N GLU A 238 -7.02 2.88 -1.88
CA GLU A 238 -7.41 1.69 -1.14
C GLU A 238 -6.38 0.59 -1.40
N SER A 239 -5.79 0.03 -0.33
CA SER A 239 -4.73 -0.96 -0.41
C SER A 239 -5.13 -2.25 0.31
N ILE A 240 -5.05 -3.38 -0.40
CA ILE A 240 -5.28 -4.71 0.14
C ILE A 240 -3.98 -5.50 0.03
N SER A 241 -3.45 -5.94 1.16
CA SER A 241 -2.24 -6.77 1.17
C SER A 241 -2.44 -8.07 1.95
N LEU A 242 -1.68 -9.08 1.56
CA LEU A 242 -1.64 -10.39 2.18
C LEU A 242 -0.25 -10.65 2.72
N THR A 243 -0.17 -10.94 4.01
CA THR A 243 1.07 -11.31 4.70
C THR A 243 0.89 -12.66 5.38
N ARG A 244 1.99 -13.31 5.73
CA ARG A 244 1.95 -14.48 6.59
C ARG A 244 1.32 -14.15 7.94
N ASP A 245 0.60 -15.10 8.52
CA ASP A 245 0.15 -15.00 9.91
C ASP A 245 1.34 -15.08 10.89
N ILE A 246 1.13 -14.53 12.07
CA ILE A 246 2.19 -14.46 13.10
C ILE A 246 2.27 -15.81 13.81
N PRO A 247 3.49 -16.40 13.92
CA PRO A 247 3.66 -17.68 14.61
C PRO A 247 3.11 -17.66 16.03
N THR A 248 2.50 -18.79 16.43
CA THR A 248 1.94 -18.98 17.76
C THR A 248 3.03 -18.73 18.83
N GLY A 249 2.71 -18.00 19.89
CA GLY A 249 3.60 -17.68 20.99
C GLY A 249 4.31 -16.33 20.91
N LEU A 250 4.47 -15.74 19.72
CA LEU A 250 5.09 -14.41 19.55
C LEU A 250 4.07 -13.31 19.22
N GLY A 251 2.80 -13.68 19.00
CA GLY A 251 1.77 -12.80 18.50
C GLY A 251 1.56 -11.54 19.34
N TRP A 252 1.55 -11.66 20.66
CA TRP A 252 1.31 -10.51 21.54
C TRP A 252 2.41 -9.44 21.45
N LEU A 253 3.64 -9.83 21.11
CA LEU A 253 4.79 -8.94 21.02
C LEU A 253 4.93 -8.29 19.65
N ILE A 254 4.73 -9.05 18.56
CA ILE A 254 5.00 -8.57 17.19
C ILE A 254 3.74 -8.15 16.43
N LYS A 255 2.57 -8.66 16.81
CA LYS A 255 1.30 -8.34 16.14
C LYS A 255 1.02 -6.84 15.99
N PRO A 256 1.23 -5.97 17.01
CA PRO A 256 1.01 -4.54 16.85
C PRO A 256 1.86 -3.92 15.74
N PHE A 257 3.10 -4.40 15.59
CA PHE A 257 4.02 -3.88 14.55
C PHE A 257 3.65 -4.38 13.16
N VAL A 258 3.34 -5.66 13.00
CA VAL A 258 2.96 -6.25 11.71
C VAL A 258 1.65 -5.63 11.19
N THR A 259 0.69 -5.38 12.07
CA THR A 259 -0.59 -4.78 11.69
C THR A 259 -0.52 -3.27 11.41
N SER A 260 0.48 -2.56 11.95
CA SER A 260 0.66 -1.12 11.70
C SER A 260 1.37 -0.83 10.37
N ILE A 261 2.24 -1.72 9.90
CA ILE A 261 3.07 -1.50 8.72
C ILE A 261 2.24 -1.12 7.47
N PRO A 262 1.15 -1.82 7.10
CA PRO A 262 0.35 -1.46 5.93
C PRO A 262 -0.28 -0.07 6.04
N LYS A 263 -0.78 0.29 7.24
CA LYS A 263 -1.30 1.63 7.53
C LYS A 263 -0.22 2.69 7.36
N ASP A 264 0.93 2.50 8.01
CA ASP A 264 2.03 3.47 8.01
C ASP A 264 2.57 3.70 6.60
N SER A 265 2.68 2.62 5.78
CA SER A 265 3.09 2.71 4.38
C SER A 265 2.11 3.52 3.55
N LEU A 266 0.81 3.24 3.67
CA LEU A 266 -0.21 3.98 2.94
C LEU A 266 -0.25 5.45 3.39
N GLN A 267 -0.15 5.70 4.69
CA GLN A 267 -0.10 7.05 5.23
C GLN A 267 1.10 7.85 4.68
N MET A 268 2.28 7.24 4.63
CA MET A 268 3.48 7.84 4.04
C MET A 268 3.25 8.12 2.54
N THR A 269 2.71 7.15 1.79
CA THR A 269 2.44 7.29 0.36
C THR A 269 1.49 8.46 0.09
N MET A 270 0.37 8.55 0.80
CA MET A 270 -0.61 9.64 0.62
C MET A 270 -0.01 11.01 0.99
N GLY A 271 0.73 11.09 2.10
CA GLY A 271 1.41 12.31 2.53
C GLY A 271 2.47 12.77 1.54
N SER A 272 3.28 11.83 1.01
CA SER A 272 4.32 12.13 0.01
C SER A 272 3.72 12.58 -1.32
N THR A 273 2.65 11.94 -1.79
CA THR A 273 1.92 12.35 -3.01
C THR A 273 1.43 13.78 -2.88
N ARG A 274 0.76 14.13 -1.77
CA ARG A 274 0.31 15.51 -1.51
C ARG A 274 1.48 16.50 -1.50
N THR A 275 2.57 16.16 -0.81
CA THR A 275 3.75 17.03 -0.70
C THR A 275 4.38 17.29 -2.07
N ALA A 276 4.55 16.26 -2.89
CA ALA A 276 5.13 16.36 -4.22
C ALA A 276 4.28 17.23 -5.16
N LEU A 277 2.95 17.04 -5.17
CA LEU A 277 2.01 17.87 -5.95
C LEU A 277 2.04 19.33 -5.52
N THR A 278 2.08 19.59 -4.21
CA THR A 278 2.16 20.96 -3.67
C THR A 278 3.48 21.65 -4.03
N ALA A 279 4.59 20.93 -4.01
CA ALA A 279 5.91 21.44 -4.40
C ALA A 279 5.98 21.78 -5.90
N GLY A 280 5.45 20.90 -6.76
CA GLY A 280 5.37 21.11 -8.21
C GLY A 280 4.57 22.35 -8.58
N ARG A 281 3.45 22.60 -7.90
CA ARG A 281 2.66 23.85 -8.05
C ARG A 281 3.48 25.10 -7.76
N ASN A 282 4.23 25.11 -6.66
CA ASN A 282 5.04 26.28 -6.26
C ASN A 282 6.22 26.54 -7.22
N GLY A 283 6.74 25.50 -7.88
CA GLY A 283 7.74 25.64 -8.94
C GLY A 283 7.19 26.31 -10.19
N ASN A 284 5.99 25.90 -10.65
CA ASN A 284 5.35 26.45 -11.83
C ASN A 284 4.88 27.90 -11.63
N SER A 285 4.38 28.26 -10.44
CA SER A 285 3.95 29.63 -10.14
C SER A 285 5.10 30.65 -10.18
N LYS A 286 6.34 30.23 -9.86
CA LYS A 286 7.52 31.10 -9.94
C LYS A 286 7.97 31.37 -11.39
N LEU A 287 7.64 30.48 -12.33
CA LEU A 287 7.95 30.67 -13.76
C LEU A 287 6.95 31.58 -14.47
N GLU A 288 5.72 31.69 -13.97
CA GLU A 288 4.69 32.58 -14.53
C GLU A 288 4.82 34.04 -14.06
N ILE A 289 5.41 34.28 -12.88
CA ILE A 289 5.61 35.64 -12.34
C ILE A 289 6.87 36.30 -12.92
N GLY A 290 7.72 35.56 -13.62
CA GLY A 290 8.98 36.04 -14.22
C GLY A 290 8.89 36.40 -15.72
N LYS A 291 7.67 36.53 -16.30
CA LYS A 291 7.46 36.98 -17.70
C LYS A 291 6.85 38.37 -17.76
#